data_ec0ca01e114fa2502bdf984781ef1aea
#
_entry.id   ec0ca01e114fa2502bdf984781ef1aea
#
_cell.length_a   1.000
_cell.length_b   1.000
_cell.length_c   1.000
_cell.angle_alpha   90.00
_cell.angle_beta   90.00
_cell.angle_gamma   90.00
#
_symmetry.space_group_name_H-M   'P 1'
#
loop_
_entity.id
_entity.type
_entity.pdbx_description
1 polymer ?
#
loop_
_entity_poly.entity_id
_entity_poly.type
_entity_poly.pdbx_seq_one_letter_code
_entity_poly.pdbx_strand_id
1 'polypeptide(L)'
;MNDLITDIKSLELETIKNLRNSKSENTLRAYQSDYNDFSLFCSKNGFQAMPTQPKILALYITHLSSYSKYSTLKRRLASISILHKTKGHYIDTKHPIIMENLMGIKRINGSNQKGKKPLLINDLKVLIKAIDQSKENDKRKIRDKALILIGFSGGFRRSELVDIDFEDIDFVPEGVKIFVKRSKTDQSGEGMTKAIPYFDSENYCPVKTLKKWIEINDFQE
;
A
#
# COMPACT_ATOMS: atom_id res chain seq x y z
N MET A 1 20.39 28.73 -35.57
CA MET A 1 19.25 29.02 -34.69
C MET A 1 18.33 27.82 -34.76
N ASN A 2 18.32 26.96 -33.75
CA ASN A 2 17.38 25.84 -33.69
C ASN A 2 16.06 26.41 -33.19
N ASP A 3 15.14 26.57 -34.09
CA ASP A 3 13.74 26.88 -33.75
C ASP A 3 13.19 25.63 -33.01
N LEU A 4 13.17 25.70 -31.70
CA LEU A 4 12.46 24.75 -30.85
C LEU A 4 10.96 24.96 -31.08
N ILE A 5 10.41 24.31 -32.10
CA ILE A 5 8.96 24.15 -32.24
C ILE A 5 8.52 23.19 -31.12
N THR A 6 8.30 23.74 -29.95
CA THR A 6 7.82 22.97 -28.81
C THR A 6 6.30 22.86 -28.91
N ASP A 7 5.78 21.66 -29.15
CA ASP A 7 4.33 21.42 -29.08
C ASP A 7 3.85 21.55 -27.62
N ILE A 8 3.36 22.72 -27.28
CA ILE A 8 2.87 23.05 -25.94
C ILE A 8 1.77 22.09 -25.48
N LYS A 9 0.88 21.65 -26.39
CA LYS A 9 -0.19 20.69 -26.05
C LYS A 9 0.38 19.33 -25.65
N SER A 10 1.41 18.87 -26.34
CA SER A 10 2.10 17.64 -25.99
C SER A 10 2.78 17.74 -24.62
N LEU A 11 3.46 18.86 -24.35
CA LEU A 11 4.08 19.12 -23.05
C LEU A 11 3.06 19.21 -21.91
N GLU A 12 1.91 19.83 -22.15
CA GLU A 12 0.82 19.88 -21.15
C GLU A 12 0.31 18.48 -20.80
N LEU A 13 0.08 17.63 -21.81
CA LEU A 13 -0.34 16.25 -21.62
C LEU A 13 0.70 15.43 -20.84
N GLU A 14 1.97 15.60 -21.20
CA GLU A 14 3.07 14.91 -20.52
C GLU A 14 3.23 15.40 -19.07
N THR A 15 3.08 16.69 -18.84
CA THR A 15 3.08 17.29 -17.49
C THR A 15 1.96 16.69 -16.64
N ILE A 16 0.73 16.59 -17.17
CA ILE A 16 -0.40 15.96 -16.48
C ILE A 16 -0.10 14.49 -16.15
N LYS A 17 0.52 13.75 -17.08
CA LYS A 17 0.95 12.36 -16.87
C LYS A 17 2.00 12.28 -15.75
N ASN A 18 2.98 13.14 -15.74
CA ASN A 18 4.02 13.19 -14.70
C ASN A 18 3.44 13.55 -13.32
N LEU A 19 2.51 14.48 -13.26
CA LEU A 19 1.79 14.82 -12.02
C LEU A 19 0.98 13.65 -11.48
N ARG A 20 0.33 12.86 -12.34
CA ARG A 20 -0.35 11.62 -11.96
C ARG A 20 0.63 10.58 -11.44
N ASN A 21 1.73 10.36 -12.14
CA ASN A 21 2.76 9.39 -11.77
C ASN A 21 3.55 9.77 -10.51
N SER A 22 3.43 11.01 -10.03
CA SER A 22 4.06 11.45 -8.78
C SER A 22 3.53 10.74 -7.52
N LYS A 23 2.45 9.97 -7.64
CA LYS A 23 1.85 9.20 -6.54
C LYS A 23 1.43 7.82 -7.02
N SER A 24 1.52 6.83 -6.12
CA SER A 24 1.04 5.49 -6.45
C SER A 24 -0.47 5.49 -6.70
N GLU A 25 -0.95 4.60 -7.56
CA GLU A 25 -2.38 4.44 -7.85
C GLU A 25 -3.22 4.19 -6.58
N ASN A 26 -2.70 3.39 -5.65
CA ASN A 26 -3.37 3.14 -4.38
C ASN A 26 -3.54 4.41 -3.54
N THR A 27 -2.56 5.32 -3.60
CA THR A 27 -2.66 6.64 -2.95
C THR A 27 -3.73 7.49 -3.62
N LEU A 28 -3.77 7.52 -4.96
CA LEU A 28 -4.79 8.27 -5.71
C LEU A 28 -6.20 7.71 -5.44
N ARG A 29 -6.36 6.39 -5.45
CA ARG A 29 -7.64 5.72 -5.10
C ARG A 29 -8.09 6.07 -3.68
N ALA A 30 -7.15 6.06 -2.71
CA ALA A 30 -7.46 6.44 -1.33
C ALA A 30 -7.90 7.90 -1.23
N TYR A 31 -7.22 8.84 -1.92
CA TYR A 31 -7.62 10.24 -1.93
C TYR A 31 -9.00 10.44 -2.54
N GLN A 32 -9.28 9.78 -3.66
CA GLN A 32 -10.59 9.85 -4.30
C GLN A 32 -11.70 9.30 -3.40
N SER A 33 -11.45 8.16 -2.76
CA SER A 33 -12.41 7.57 -1.81
C SER A 33 -12.69 8.49 -0.62
N ASP A 34 -11.64 9.11 -0.05
CA ASP A 34 -11.77 10.04 1.07
C ASP A 34 -12.56 11.30 0.66
N TYR A 35 -12.33 11.79 -0.55
CA TYR A 35 -13.05 12.95 -1.07
C TYR A 35 -14.50 12.63 -1.38
N ASN A 36 -14.81 11.47 -1.93
CA ASN A 36 -16.17 11.04 -2.21
C ASN A 36 -16.99 10.97 -0.92
N ASP A 37 -16.41 10.43 0.16
CA ASP A 37 -17.05 10.38 1.48
C ASP A 37 -17.32 11.80 2.04
N PHE A 38 -16.33 12.70 1.91
CA PHE A 38 -16.49 14.11 2.28
C PHE A 38 -17.56 14.81 1.44
N SER A 39 -17.57 14.60 0.14
CA SER A 39 -18.54 15.16 -0.79
C SER A 39 -19.97 14.72 -0.46
N LEU A 40 -20.12 13.43 -0.11
CA LEU A 40 -21.41 12.90 0.34
C LEU A 40 -21.87 13.53 1.66
N PHE A 41 -20.95 13.73 2.62
CA PHE A 41 -21.26 14.45 3.85
C PHE A 41 -21.73 15.87 3.55
N CYS A 42 -21.02 16.59 2.69
CA CYS A 42 -21.38 17.95 2.30
C CYS A 42 -22.75 18.01 1.62
N SER A 43 -23.00 17.13 0.66
CA SER A 43 -24.28 17.05 -0.06
C SER A 43 -25.46 16.80 0.88
N LYS A 44 -25.33 15.87 1.83
CA LYS A 44 -26.38 15.56 2.82
C LYS A 44 -26.68 16.71 3.77
N ASN A 45 -25.73 17.62 3.97
CA ASN A 45 -25.88 18.74 4.92
C ASN A 45 -26.00 20.11 4.23
N GLY A 46 -26.18 20.16 2.90
CA GLY A 46 -26.32 21.40 2.14
C GLY A 46 -25.04 22.24 2.05
N PHE A 47 -23.85 21.60 2.19
CA PHE A 47 -22.56 22.29 2.09
C PHE A 47 -21.92 22.07 0.72
N GLN A 48 -21.14 23.07 0.29
CA GLN A 48 -20.29 22.93 -0.88
C GLN A 48 -19.02 22.14 -0.50
N ALA A 49 -18.73 21.07 -1.28
CA ALA A 49 -17.55 20.24 -1.04
C ALA A 49 -16.26 20.82 -1.64
N MET A 50 -16.35 21.60 -2.73
CA MET A 50 -15.20 22.20 -3.40
C MET A 50 -15.59 23.52 -4.11
N PRO A 51 -14.95 24.65 -3.78
CA PRO A 51 -14.07 24.82 -2.62
C PRO A 51 -14.83 24.67 -1.30
N THR A 52 -14.14 24.25 -0.25
CA THR A 52 -14.74 24.16 1.09
C THR A 52 -14.06 25.09 2.10
N GLN A 53 -14.73 25.38 3.20
CA GLN A 53 -14.22 26.21 4.28
C GLN A 53 -13.66 25.36 5.43
N PRO A 54 -12.67 25.87 6.20
CA PRO A 54 -12.13 25.17 7.37
C PRO A 54 -13.19 24.72 8.38
N LYS A 55 -14.25 25.50 8.58
CA LYS A 55 -15.38 25.17 9.46
C LYS A 55 -16.08 23.87 9.03
N ILE A 56 -16.36 23.72 7.74
CA ILE A 56 -17.04 22.53 7.20
C ILE A 56 -16.17 21.29 7.36
N LEU A 57 -14.86 21.45 7.13
CA LEU A 57 -13.89 20.38 7.36
C LEU A 57 -13.83 19.95 8.84
N ALA A 58 -13.89 20.93 9.76
CA ALA A 58 -13.93 20.65 11.19
C ALA A 58 -15.21 19.87 11.58
N LEU A 59 -16.38 20.24 11.04
CA LEU A 59 -17.64 19.51 11.23
C LEU A 59 -17.56 18.08 10.71
N TYR A 60 -16.98 17.89 9.52
CA TYR A 60 -16.78 16.56 8.96
C TYR A 60 -15.86 15.69 9.84
N ILE A 61 -14.75 16.24 10.32
CA ILE A 61 -13.83 15.55 11.23
C ILE A 61 -14.53 15.17 12.53
N THR A 62 -15.36 16.05 13.08
CA THR A 62 -16.17 15.78 14.27
C THR A 62 -17.16 14.64 14.01
N HIS A 63 -17.86 14.67 12.88
CA HIS A 63 -18.74 13.58 12.47
C HIS A 63 -18.01 12.23 12.40
N LEU A 64 -16.85 12.21 11.78
CA LEU A 64 -16.04 10.98 11.68
C LEU A 64 -15.50 10.48 13.02
N SER A 65 -15.28 11.36 13.98
CA SER A 65 -14.63 11.02 15.26
C SER A 65 -15.42 10.03 16.12
N SER A 66 -16.72 9.87 15.87
CA SER A 66 -17.59 8.91 16.56
C SER A 66 -17.32 7.45 16.18
N TYR A 67 -16.75 7.18 14.99
CA TYR A 67 -16.53 5.82 14.49
C TYR A 67 -15.16 5.60 13.81
N SER A 68 -14.32 6.63 13.73
CA SER A 68 -13.01 6.55 13.06
C SER A 68 -11.87 6.81 14.01
N LYS A 69 -10.72 6.15 13.77
CA LYS A 69 -9.50 6.38 14.54
C LYS A 69 -8.88 7.74 14.20
N TYR A 70 -8.20 8.34 15.16
CA TYR A 70 -7.51 9.61 15.01
C TYR A 70 -6.57 9.67 13.78
N SER A 71 -5.83 8.59 13.50
CA SER A 71 -4.97 8.48 12.32
C SER A 71 -5.75 8.56 11.00
N THR A 72 -6.98 8.02 10.98
CA THR A 72 -7.88 8.11 9.83
C THR A 72 -8.34 9.54 9.61
N LEU A 73 -8.68 10.27 10.67
CA LEU A 73 -9.07 11.69 10.58
C LEU A 73 -7.97 12.52 9.94
N LYS A 74 -6.71 12.36 10.44
CA LYS A 74 -5.55 13.06 9.87
C LYS A 74 -5.31 12.72 8.39
N ARG A 75 -5.43 11.44 8.02
CA ARG A 75 -5.26 11.01 6.65
C ARG A 75 -6.31 11.63 5.73
N ARG A 76 -7.60 11.60 6.12
CA ARG A 76 -8.70 12.18 5.34
C ARG A 76 -8.55 13.69 5.17
N LEU A 77 -8.15 14.39 6.23
CA LEU A 77 -7.84 15.82 6.15
C LEU A 77 -6.75 16.12 5.10
N ALA A 78 -5.66 15.34 5.12
CA ALA A 78 -4.57 15.46 4.16
C ALA A 78 -5.04 15.17 2.72
N SER A 79 -5.82 14.10 2.53
CA SER A 79 -6.37 13.71 1.22
C SER A 79 -7.24 14.81 0.61
N ILE A 80 -8.17 15.37 1.40
CA ILE A 80 -9.07 16.46 0.96
C ILE A 80 -8.27 17.71 0.61
N SER A 81 -7.29 18.06 1.43
CA SER A 81 -6.42 19.22 1.18
C SER A 81 -5.63 19.09 -0.12
N ILE A 82 -5.05 17.90 -0.36
CA ILE A 82 -4.30 17.62 -1.60
C ILE A 82 -5.20 17.75 -2.82
N LEU A 83 -6.40 17.17 -2.78
CA LEU A 83 -7.35 17.26 -3.91
C LEU A 83 -7.82 18.69 -4.17
N HIS A 84 -8.05 19.50 -3.14
CA HIS A 84 -8.34 20.91 -3.32
C HIS A 84 -7.17 21.62 -4.01
N LYS A 85 -5.95 21.40 -3.51
CA LYS A 85 -4.75 22.01 -4.11
C LYS A 85 -4.56 21.63 -5.58
N THR A 86 -4.80 20.37 -5.96
CA THR A 86 -4.71 19.93 -7.36
C THR A 86 -5.78 20.54 -8.26
N LYS A 87 -6.88 21.02 -7.68
CA LYS A 87 -7.97 21.73 -8.38
C LYS A 87 -7.84 23.26 -8.30
N GLY A 88 -6.69 23.77 -7.84
CA GLY A 88 -6.44 25.21 -7.73
C GLY A 88 -7.10 25.91 -6.54
N HIS A 89 -7.62 25.12 -5.57
CA HIS A 89 -8.21 25.67 -4.36
C HIS A 89 -7.30 25.48 -3.15
N TYR A 90 -7.22 26.48 -2.29
CA TYR A 90 -6.46 26.40 -1.06
C TYR A 90 -7.39 26.17 0.14
N ILE A 91 -7.03 25.25 1.00
CA ILE A 91 -7.63 25.06 2.32
C ILE A 91 -6.53 25.15 3.37
N ASP A 92 -6.69 26.06 4.32
CA ASP A 92 -5.82 26.12 5.49
C ASP A 92 -6.16 24.99 6.48
N THR A 93 -5.45 23.88 6.36
CA THR A 93 -5.60 22.75 7.28
C THR A 93 -4.97 22.99 8.65
N LYS A 94 -4.19 24.08 8.80
CA LYS A 94 -3.64 24.52 10.08
C LYS A 94 -4.52 25.56 10.79
N HIS A 95 -5.67 25.89 10.21
CA HIS A 95 -6.63 26.81 10.81
C HIS A 95 -6.98 26.37 12.24
N PRO A 96 -7.03 27.26 13.22
CA PRO A 96 -7.24 26.93 14.63
C PRO A 96 -8.45 26.03 14.86
N ILE A 97 -9.58 26.29 14.19
CA ILE A 97 -10.80 25.47 14.34
C ILE A 97 -10.57 23.98 13.99
N ILE A 98 -9.71 23.68 13.03
CA ILE A 98 -9.38 22.29 12.65
C ILE A 98 -8.41 21.69 13.66
N MET A 99 -7.34 22.43 13.99
CA MET A 99 -6.27 21.94 14.85
C MET A 99 -6.73 21.74 16.29
N GLU A 100 -7.48 22.67 16.85
CA GLU A 100 -8.03 22.57 18.20
C GLU A 100 -9.07 21.45 18.29
N ASN A 101 -9.94 21.33 17.28
CA ASN A 101 -10.90 20.23 17.18
C ASN A 101 -10.18 18.87 17.14
N LEU A 102 -9.16 18.70 16.32
CA LEU A 102 -8.35 17.47 16.27
C LEU A 102 -7.66 17.19 17.62
N MET A 103 -7.14 18.22 18.29
CA MET A 103 -6.55 18.05 19.62
C MET A 103 -7.58 17.63 20.66
N GLY A 104 -8.78 18.22 20.64
CA GLY A 104 -9.88 17.84 21.50
C GLY A 104 -10.29 16.38 21.29
N ILE A 105 -10.49 15.97 20.04
CA ILE A 105 -10.81 14.58 19.67
C ILE A 105 -9.69 13.63 20.14
N LYS A 106 -8.41 14.01 19.96
CA LYS A 106 -7.28 13.19 20.42
C LYS A 106 -7.28 13.00 21.92
N ARG A 107 -7.63 14.03 22.71
CA ARG A 107 -7.70 13.94 24.16
C ARG A 107 -8.83 13.04 24.65
N ILE A 108 -9.98 13.10 23.99
CA ILE A 108 -11.17 12.32 24.35
C ILE A 108 -11.03 10.86 23.89
N ASN A 109 -10.71 10.63 22.63
CA ASN A 109 -10.71 9.29 22.03
C ASN A 109 -9.36 8.59 22.09
N GLY A 110 -8.30 9.31 22.50
CA GLY A 110 -6.94 8.81 22.43
C GLY A 110 -6.38 8.73 21.01
N SER A 111 -5.11 8.38 20.88
CA SER A 111 -4.44 8.18 19.59
C SER A 111 -3.69 6.85 19.52
N ASN A 112 -3.89 5.98 20.52
CA ASN A 112 -3.15 4.73 20.60
C ASN A 112 -3.55 3.78 19.46
N GLN A 113 -2.56 3.30 18.75
CA GLN A 113 -2.73 2.29 17.70
C GLN A 113 -2.27 0.94 18.25
N LYS A 114 -3.21 0.02 18.45
CA LYS A 114 -2.83 -1.37 18.73
C LYS A 114 -2.15 -1.95 17.49
N GLY A 115 -0.84 -2.15 17.58
CA GLY A 115 -0.08 -2.87 16.56
C GLY A 115 -0.60 -4.31 16.39
N LYS A 116 -0.42 -4.87 15.20
CA LYS A 116 -0.63 -6.31 15.01
C LYS A 116 0.50 -7.07 15.67
N LYS A 117 0.18 -8.24 16.23
CA LYS A 117 1.22 -9.16 16.74
C LYS A 117 2.10 -9.60 15.57
N PRO A 118 3.43 -9.67 15.76
CA PRO A 118 4.31 -10.25 14.75
C PRO A 118 4.01 -11.75 14.61
N LEU A 119 4.17 -12.25 13.39
CA LEU A 119 4.12 -13.68 13.12
C LEU A 119 5.44 -14.30 13.61
N LEU A 120 5.36 -15.23 14.54
CA LEU A 120 6.52 -15.96 15.07
C LEU A 120 6.71 -17.29 14.34
N ILE A 121 7.89 -17.91 14.51
CA ILE A 121 8.23 -19.20 13.88
C ILE A 121 7.22 -20.30 14.24
N ASN A 122 6.73 -20.32 15.47
CA ASN A 122 5.73 -21.30 15.89
C ASN A 122 4.39 -21.07 15.18
N ASP A 123 3.97 -19.82 14.98
CA ASP A 123 2.76 -19.49 14.24
C ASP A 123 2.92 -19.89 12.76
N LEU A 124 4.10 -19.66 12.17
CA LEU A 124 4.42 -20.11 10.82
C LEU A 124 4.29 -21.64 10.68
N LYS A 125 4.83 -22.41 11.63
CA LYS A 125 4.71 -23.86 11.63
C LYS A 125 3.25 -24.33 11.71
N VAL A 126 2.42 -23.66 12.50
CA VAL A 126 0.97 -23.94 12.59
C VAL A 126 0.28 -23.67 11.25
N LEU A 127 0.60 -22.55 10.60
CA LEU A 127 0.04 -22.21 9.28
C LEU A 127 0.41 -23.26 8.23
N ILE A 128 1.66 -23.68 8.15
CA ILE A 128 2.11 -24.68 7.18
C ILE A 128 1.42 -26.03 7.43
N LYS A 129 1.29 -26.45 8.68
CA LYS A 129 0.54 -27.67 9.01
C LYS A 129 -0.93 -27.58 8.63
N ALA A 130 -1.57 -26.42 8.84
CA ALA A 130 -2.96 -26.20 8.46
C ALA A 130 -3.16 -26.30 6.94
N ILE A 131 -2.20 -25.79 6.14
CA ILE A 131 -2.22 -25.95 4.68
C ILE A 131 -2.11 -27.43 4.30
N ASP A 132 -1.19 -28.18 4.92
CA ASP A 132 -1.03 -29.62 4.66
C ASP A 132 -2.30 -30.42 4.92
N GLN A 133 -3.01 -30.09 6.00
CA GLN A 133 -4.24 -30.75 6.41
C GLN A 133 -5.50 -30.25 5.68
N SER A 134 -5.38 -29.18 4.87
CA SER A 134 -6.51 -28.63 4.13
C SER A 134 -7.01 -29.61 3.07
N LYS A 135 -8.29 -29.45 2.64
CA LYS A 135 -8.88 -30.23 1.54
C LYS A 135 -8.52 -29.73 0.15
N GLU A 136 -7.63 -28.73 0.07
CA GLU A 136 -7.19 -28.16 -1.20
C GLU A 136 -6.34 -29.17 -1.99
N ASN A 137 -6.26 -28.98 -3.31
CA ASN A 137 -5.40 -29.79 -4.15
C ASN A 137 -3.90 -29.49 -3.88
N ASP A 138 -3.03 -30.43 -4.22
CA ASP A 138 -1.59 -30.34 -3.93
C ASP A 138 -0.93 -29.10 -4.56
N LYS A 139 -1.36 -28.72 -5.76
CA LYS A 139 -0.87 -27.54 -6.46
C LYS A 139 -1.13 -26.26 -5.65
N ARG A 140 -2.34 -26.10 -5.10
CA ARG A 140 -2.68 -24.97 -4.22
C ARG A 140 -1.89 -25.00 -2.90
N LYS A 141 -1.77 -26.18 -2.28
CA LYS A 141 -1.00 -26.32 -1.03
C LYS A 141 0.44 -25.87 -1.21
N ILE A 142 1.09 -26.30 -2.30
CA ILE A 142 2.48 -25.94 -2.59
C ILE A 142 2.62 -24.44 -2.85
N ARG A 143 1.71 -23.84 -3.64
CA ARG A 143 1.67 -22.40 -3.87
C ARG A 143 1.56 -21.62 -2.57
N ASP A 144 0.59 -21.97 -1.74
CA ASP A 144 0.30 -21.24 -0.50
C ASP A 144 1.46 -21.36 0.49
N LYS A 145 2.11 -22.54 0.55
CA LYS A 145 3.35 -22.72 1.31
C LYS A 145 4.49 -21.86 0.78
N ALA A 146 4.70 -21.85 -0.54
CA ALA A 146 5.76 -21.05 -1.16
C ALA A 146 5.57 -19.55 -0.85
N LEU A 147 4.35 -19.03 -1.01
CA LEU A 147 4.02 -17.65 -0.70
C LEU A 147 4.30 -17.29 0.76
N ILE A 148 3.88 -18.15 1.70
CA ILE A 148 4.06 -17.90 3.13
C ILE A 148 5.54 -18.01 3.53
N LEU A 149 6.24 -19.05 3.08
CA LEU A 149 7.63 -19.27 3.44
C LEU A 149 8.57 -18.22 2.85
N ILE A 150 8.43 -17.89 1.56
CA ILE A 150 9.20 -16.84 0.90
C ILE A 150 8.88 -15.49 1.54
N GLY A 151 7.58 -15.17 1.70
CA GLY A 151 7.15 -13.91 2.29
C GLY A 151 7.69 -13.69 3.71
N PHE A 152 7.71 -14.73 4.53
CA PHE A 152 8.23 -14.69 5.89
C PHE A 152 9.76 -14.59 5.91
N SER A 153 10.47 -15.46 5.18
CA SER A 153 11.93 -15.53 5.20
C SER A 153 12.60 -14.30 4.58
N GLY A 154 12.03 -13.77 3.50
CA GLY A 154 12.55 -12.57 2.85
C GLY A 154 11.98 -11.25 3.41
N GLY A 155 11.05 -11.30 4.38
CA GLY A 155 10.42 -10.11 4.93
C GLY A 155 9.73 -9.27 3.85
N PHE A 156 9.06 -9.92 2.90
CA PHE A 156 8.38 -9.24 1.80
C PHE A 156 7.10 -8.55 2.26
N ARG A 157 6.84 -7.36 1.73
CA ARG A 157 5.48 -6.80 1.75
C ARG A 157 4.60 -7.59 0.79
N ARG A 158 3.29 -7.65 1.07
CA ARG A 158 2.34 -8.36 0.19
C ARG A 158 2.42 -7.89 -1.27
N SER A 159 2.57 -6.59 -1.50
CA SER A 159 2.71 -6.03 -2.85
C SER A 159 4.00 -6.46 -3.53
N GLU A 160 5.11 -6.52 -2.80
CA GLU A 160 6.39 -6.98 -3.31
C GLU A 160 6.34 -8.46 -3.69
N LEU A 161 5.68 -9.28 -2.84
CA LEU A 161 5.60 -10.74 -3.05
C LEU A 161 4.75 -11.13 -4.27
N VAL A 162 3.67 -10.39 -4.55
CA VAL A 162 2.78 -10.68 -5.69
C VAL A 162 3.25 -10.06 -7.00
N ASP A 163 4.27 -9.23 -6.96
CA ASP A 163 4.89 -8.55 -8.10
C ASP A 163 6.18 -9.26 -8.58
N ILE A 164 6.49 -10.43 -7.99
CA ILE A 164 7.64 -11.24 -8.40
C ILE A 164 7.26 -12.01 -9.65
N ASP A 165 7.99 -11.76 -10.74
CA ASP A 165 7.95 -12.54 -11.96
C ASP A 165 9.02 -13.65 -11.93
N PHE A 166 8.92 -14.62 -12.85
CA PHE A 166 9.87 -15.73 -12.92
C PHE A 166 11.31 -15.25 -13.18
N GLU A 167 11.47 -14.24 -14.02
CA GLU A 167 12.75 -13.63 -14.39
C GLU A 167 13.43 -12.90 -13.22
N ASP A 168 12.69 -12.60 -12.18
CA ASP A 168 13.22 -11.96 -10.96
C ASP A 168 13.88 -12.96 -10.01
N ILE A 169 13.81 -14.28 -10.31
CA ILE A 169 14.26 -15.36 -9.43
C ILE A 169 15.54 -15.98 -9.96
N ASP A 170 16.61 -15.92 -9.18
CA ASP A 170 17.90 -16.55 -9.47
C ASP A 170 18.24 -17.57 -8.38
N PHE A 171 18.29 -18.87 -8.76
CA PHE A 171 18.68 -19.96 -7.87
C PHE A 171 20.19 -20.12 -7.87
N VAL A 172 20.78 -20.03 -6.70
CA VAL A 172 22.21 -20.19 -6.47
C VAL A 172 22.47 -21.40 -5.53
N PRO A 173 23.71 -21.93 -5.44
CA PRO A 173 24.03 -23.06 -4.57
C PRO A 173 23.61 -22.86 -3.11
N GLU A 174 23.67 -21.62 -2.61
CA GLU A 174 23.38 -21.28 -1.21
C GLU A 174 21.89 -21.01 -0.97
N GLY A 175 21.07 -20.81 -2.02
CA GLY A 175 19.67 -20.45 -1.85
C GLY A 175 18.99 -19.88 -3.09
N VAL A 176 18.23 -18.81 -2.89
CA VAL A 176 17.57 -18.06 -3.97
C VAL A 176 17.76 -16.56 -3.76
N LYS A 177 18.07 -15.86 -4.85
CA LYS A 177 18.04 -14.40 -4.93
C LYS A 177 16.76 -13.98 -5.64
N ILE A 178 16.06 -13.02 -5.09
CA ILE A 178 14.83 -12.47 -5.65
C ILE A 178 15.00 -10.97 -5.81
N PHE A 179 14.86 -10.49 -7.04
CA PHE A 179 14.91 -9.07 -7.33
C PHE A 179 13.54 -8.42 -7.10
N VAL A 180 13.50 -7.40 -6.27
CA VAL A 180 12.29 -6.61 -5.98
C VAL A 180 12.37 -5.32 -6.79
N LYS A 181 11.62 -5.23 -7.87
CA LYS A 181 11.64 -4.11 -8.84
C LYS A 181 11.27 -2.78 -8.18
N ARG A 182 10.28 -2.78 -7.30
CA ARG A 182 9.79 -1.60 -6.59
C ARG A 182 9.30 -1.94 -5.20
N SER A 183 9.57 -1.05 -4.26
CA SER A 183 9.04 -1.16 -2.91
C SER A 183 8.34 0.14 -2.47
N LYS A 184 7.60 0.08 -1.37
CA LYS A 184 6.96 1.28 -0.78
C LYS A 184 7.98 2.35 -0.37
N THR A 185 9.21 1.96 -0.08
CA THR A 185 10.30 2.84 0.35
C THR A 185 11.24 3.21 -0.79
N ASP A 186 11.21 2.45 -1.89
CA ASP A 186 11.93 2.70 -3.11
C ASP A 186 10.93 3.14 -4.20
N GLN A 187 10.63 4.43 -4.22
CA GLN A 187 9.73 5.03 -5.21
C GLN A 187 10.45 5.40 -6.51
N SER A 188 11.78 5.51 -6.47
CA SER A 188 12.63 5.74 -7.64
C SER A 188 12.73 4.50 -8.52
N GLY A 189 12.52 3.30 -7.96
CA GLY A 189 12.58 2.05 -8.71
C GLY A 189 14.00 1.58 -8.97
N GLU A 190 14.93 1.85 -8.06
CA GLU A 190 16.29 1.31 -8.11
C GLU A 190 16.29 -0.21 -7.92
N GLY A 191 15.27 -0.72 -7.22
CA GLY A 191 15.11 -2.12 -6.90
C GLY A 191 16.07 -2.60 -5.82
N MET A 192 15.83 -3.81 -5.33
CA MET A 192 16.72 -4.46 -4.36
C MET A 192 16.69 -5.98 -4.51
N THR A 193 17.81 -6.63 -4.30
CA THR A 193 17.89 -8.10 -4.27
C THR A 193 17.77 -8.59 -2.83
N LYS A 194 16.89 -9.57 -2.61
CA LYS A 194 16.76 -10.30 -1.35
C LYS A 194 17.30 -11.71 -1.54
N ALA A 195 18.22 -12.13 -0.67
CA ALA A 195 18.77 -13.48 -0.67
C ALA A 195 18.14 -14.30 0.45
N ILE A 196 17.70 -15.51 0.14
CA ILE A 196 17.09 -16.46 1.08
C ILE A 196 17.87 -17.75 1.01
N PRO A 197 18.52 -18.20 2.10
CA PRO A 197 19.31 -19.43 2.10
C PRO A 197 18.43 -20.67 2.12
N TYR A 198 19.00 -21.83 1.80
CA TYR A 198 18.38 -23.12 2.07
C TYR A 198 18.25 -23.35 3.57
N PHE A 199 17.16 -24.01 3.96
CA PHE A 199 16.96 -24.52 5.30
C PHE A 199 17.03 -26.05 5.28
N ASP A 200 17.48 -26.65 6.37
CA ASP A 200 17.63 -28.12 6.47
C ASP A 200 16.30 -28.85 6.35
N SER A 201 15.23 -28.24 6.85
CA SER A 201 13.91 -28.86 6.86
C SER A 201 13.25 -28.85 5.48
N GLU A 202 12.91 -30.03 4.96
CA GLU A 202 12.16 -30.17 3.71
C GLU A 202 10.82 -29.42 3.72
N ASN A 203 10.06 -29.53 4.82
CA ASN A 203 8.71 -28.95 4.90
C ASN A 203 8.68 -27.44 5.13
N TYR A 204 9.78 -26.84 5.59
CA TYR A 204 9.85 -25.43 5.95
C TYR A 204 10.92 -24.67 5.18
N CYS A 205 11.58 -25.32 4.21
CA CYS A 205 12.55 -24.64 3.36
C CYS A 205 11.84 -23.80 2.29
N PRO A 206 11.98 -22.45 2.32
CA PRO A 206 11.35 -21.56 1.33
C PRO A 206 11.84 -21.87 -0.08
N VAL A 207 13.15 -22.12 -0.25
CA VAL A 207 13.78 -22.33 -1.56
C VAL A 207 13.30 -23.63 -2.20
N LYS A 208 13.30 -24.74 -1.44
CA LYS A 208 12.82 -26.05 -1.95
C LYS A 208 11.34 -25.99 -2.31
N THR A 209 10.52 -25.31 -1.49
CA THR A 209 9.10 -25.15 -1.76
C THR A 209 8.83 -24.28 -2.99
N LEU A 210 9.60 -23.23 -3.19
CA LEU A 210 9.51 -22.37 -4.37
C LEU A 210 9.89 -23.14 -5.64
N LYS A 211 11.01 -23.90 -5.63
CA LYS A 211 11.40 -24.76 -6.75
C LYS A 211 10.29 -25.72 -7.12
N LYS A 212 9.74 -26.43 -6.13
CA LYS A 212 8.63 -27.37 -6.35
C LYS A 212 7.39 -26.69 -6.94
N TRP A 213 7.09 -25.43 -6.53
CA TRP A 213 6.00 -24.66 -7.11
C TRP A 213 6.23 -24.32 -8.59
N ILE A 214 7.45 -23.93 -8.94
CA ILE A 214 7.85 -23.61 -10.31
C ILE A 214 7.77 -24.87 -11.19
N GLU A 215 8.34 -25.98 -10.75
CA GLU A 215 8.34 -27.27 -11.48
C GLU A 215 6.92 -27.78 -11.76
N ILE A 216 6.00 -27.73 -10.79
CA ILE A 216 4.61 -28.21 -10.97
C ILE A 216 3.82 -27.34 -11.98
N ASN A 217 4.22 -26.09 -12.20
CA ASN A 217 3.53 -25.20 -13.11
C ASN A 217 4.18 -25.12 -14.48
N ASP A 218 5.30 -25.82 -14.68
CA ASP A 218 6.03 -25.83 -15.94
C ASP A 218 6.33 -24.43 -16.47
N PHE A 219 6.71 -23.53 -15.55
CA PHE A 219 7.22 -22.22 -15.94
C PHE A 219 8.60 -22.44 -16.57
N GLN A 220 8.62 -22.67 -17.87
CA GLN A 220 9.83 -22.74 -18.69
C GLN A 220 10.10 -21.37 -19.31
N GLU A 221 11.39 -21.11 -19.55
CA GLU A 221 11.89 -19.94 -20.28
C GLU A 221 11.31 -19.82 -21.70
#